data_2a039d01756255e0a6fb4b010e7b9a98
#
_entry.id   2a039d01756255e0a6fb4b010e7b9a98
#
_cell.length_a   1.000
_cell.length_b   1.000
_cell.length_c   1.000
_cell.angle_alpha   90.00
_cell.angle_beta   90.00
_cell.angle_gamma   90.00
#
_symmetry.space_group_name_H-M   'P 1'
#
loop_
_entity.id
_entity.type
_entity.pdbx_description
1 polymer ?
#
loop_
_entity_poly.entity_id
_entity_poly.type
_entity_poly.pdbx_seq_one_letter_code
_entity_poly.pdbx_strand_id
1 'polypeptide(L)'
;MKKYLVSILAALILLTFNQAAAKLQIDFGASEIYTQADMKDAVKIIKKQFGSWKGCTLKNIRYAGDNANNAENLKWLNNLRPQENFTQCIEFFSDFYVGKDTNTTFNPDSNYKDWQWWLARSEGGNWQLVTFGY
;
A
#
# COMPACT_ATOMS: atom_id res chain seq x y z
N MET A 1 5.36 47.13 -37.85
CA MET A 1 4.81 45.87 -38.26
C MET A 1 5.62 44.63 -37.77
N LYS A 2 6.39 44.76 -36.72
CA LYS A 2 7.16 43.62 -36.18
C LYS A 2 6.74 43.27 -34.74
N LYS A 3 5.54 43.68 -34.33
CA LYS A 3 5.08 43.52 -32.93
C LYS A 3 4.25 42.25 -32.64
N TYR A 4 4.01 41.42 -33.67
CA TYR A 4 3.11 40.27 -33.50
C TYR A 4 3.79 38.90 -33.42
N LEU A 5 5.12 38.86 -33.52
CA LEU A 5 5.88 37.60 -33.51
C LEU A 5 6.31 37.15 -32.12
N VAL A 6 6.15 37.99 -31.08
CA VAL A 6 6.59 37.68 -29.73
C VAL A 6 5.50 36.97 -28.90
N SER A 7 4.24 37.09 -29.33
CA SER A 7 3.11 36.54 -28.57
C SER A 7 2.85 35.04 -28.78
N ILE A 8 3.45 34.44 -29.80
CA ILE A 8 3.21 33.02 -30.12
C ILE A 8 4.19 32.08 -29.39
N LEU A 9 5.36 32.61 -29.00
CA LEU A 9 6.35 31.82 -28.31
C LEU A 9 6.03 31.61 -26.81
N ALA A 10 5.25 32.53 -26.23
CA ALA A 10 4.88 32.42 -24.81
C ALA A 10 3.77 31.39 -24.54
N ALA A 11 2.97 31.06 -25.57
CA ALA A 11 1.89 30.09 -25.43
C ALA A 11 2.35 28.63 -25.51
N LEU A 12 3.55 28.37 -26.04
CA LEU A 12 4.07 27.00 -26.16
C LEU A 12 4.78 26.51 -24.89
N ILE A 13 5.10 27.39 -23.96
CA ILE A 13 5.84 27.05 -22.73
C ILE A 13 4.90 26.59 -21.61
N LEU A 14 3.59 26.79 -21.76
CA LEU A 14 2.59 26.40 -20.74
C LEU A 14 2.05 24.99 -20.90
N LEU A 15 2.61 24.18 -21.80
CA LEU A 15 2.25 22.75 -21.98
C LEU A 15 3.27 21.78 -21.41
N THR A 16 4.08 22.20 -20.46
CA THR A 16 4.75 21.24 -19.62
C THR A 16 3.71 20.67 -18.66
N PHE A 17 3.08 19.57 -19.07
CA PHE A 17 2.27 18.77 -18.17
C PHE A 17 3.15 18.31 -17.01
N ASN A 18 3.01 18.96 -15.87
CA ASN A 18 3.41 18.36 -14.61
C ASN A 18 2.48 17.15 -14.41
N GLN A 19 2.89 16.00 -14.92
CA GLN A 19 2.32 14.74 -14.45
C GLN A 19 2.80 14.57 -13.02
N ALA A 20 2.06 15.16 -12.08
CA ALA A 20 2.20 14.79 -10.68
C ALA A 20 1.99 13.28 -10.61
N ALA A 21 2.99 12.55 -10.08
CA ALA A 21 2.83 11.13 -9.78
C ALA A 21 1.53 10.95 -9.01
N ALA A 22 0.70 9.97 -9.41
CA ALA A 22 -0.54 9.67 -8.73
C ALA A 22 -0.27 9.46 -7.24
N LYS A 23 -0.93 10.25 -6.38
CA LYS A 23 -0.76 10.18 -4.95
C LYS A 23 -1.30 8.85 -4.42
N LEU A 24 -0.55 8.19 -3.53
CA LEU A 24 -1.01 7.01 -2.80
C LEU A 24 -2.34 7.31 -2.10
N GLN A 25 -3.35 6.48 -2.36
CA GLN A 25 -4.65 6.56 -1.71
C GLN A 25 -4.69 5.57 -0.55
N ILE A 26 -5.04 6.05 0.64
CA ILE A 26 -5.19 5.20 1.84
C ILE A 26 -6.63 5.31 2.33
N ASP A 27 -7.32 4.17 2.36
CA ASP A 27 -8.68 4.06 2.87
C ASP A 27 -8.67 3.21 4.14
N PHE A 28 -8.88 3.86 5.28
CA PHE A 28 -8.94 3.18 6.58
C PHE A 28 -10.32 2.57 6.85
N GLY A 29 -11.32 2.86 6.03
CA GLY A 29 -12.68 2.38 6.25
C GLY A 29 -13.22 2.76 7.63
N ALA A 30 -14.04 1.88 8.19
CA ALA A 30 -14.57 1.99 9.53
C ALA A 30 -14.16 0.77 10.36
N SER A 31 -13.86 0.97 11.64
CA SER A 31 -13.51 -0.09 12.57
C SER A 31 -14.07 0.19 13.95
N GLU A 32 -14.60 -0.84 14.59
CA GLU A 32 -15.01 -0.82 16.00
C GLU A 32 -13.94 -1.38 16.93
N ILE A 33 -12.90 -2.02 16.37
CA ILE A 33 -11.86 -2.71 17.15
C ILE A 33 -10.49 -2.04 17.09
N TYR A 34 -10.21 -1.30 16.01
CA TYR A 34 -8.92 -0.61 15.84
C TYR A 34 -9.13 0.90 15.73
N THR A 35 -8.23 1.65 16.37
CA THR A 35 -8.14 3.10 16.18
C THR A 35 -7.48 3.44 14.85
N GLN A 36 -7.67 4.66 14.38
CA GLN A 36 -6.97 5.13 13.20
C GLN A 36 -5.44 5.16 13.42
N ALA A 37 -4.98 5.43 14.63
CA ALA A 37 -3.56 5.34 14.99
C ALA A 37 -3.02 3.92 14.84
N ASP A 38 -3.75 2.91 15.30
CA ASP A 38 -3.40 1.50 15.11
C ASP A 38 -3.22 1.16 13.62
N MET A 39 -4.16 1.60 12.79
CA MET A 39 -4.12 1.35 11.35
C MET A 39 -2.98 2.09 10.67
N LYS A 40 -2.67 3.31 11.07
CA LYS A 40 -1.53 4.07 10.56
C LYS A 40 -0.21 3.38 10.85
N ASP A 41 -0.07 2.80 12.03
CA ASP A 41 1.13 2.03 12.39
C ASP A 41 1.29 0.79 11.51
N ALA A 42 0.21 0.07 11.25
CA ALA A 42 0.21 -1.07 10.34
C ALA A 42 0.58 -0.65 8.90
N VAL A 43 0.01 0.44 8.41
CA VAL A 43 0.29 0.99 7.08
C VAL A 43 1.76 1.40 6.91
N LYS A 44 2.39 1.94 7.95
CA LYS A 44 3.83 2.24 7.92
C LYS A 44 4.67 0.99 7.62
N ILE A 45 4.31 -0.13 8.21
CA ILE A 45 5.02 -1.41 8.01
C ILE A 45 4.83 -1.90 6.58
N ILE A 46 3.61 -1.81 6.05
CA ILE A 46 3.31 -2.15 4.66
C ILE A 46 4.14 -1.29 3.70
N LYS A 47 4.15 0.02 3.90
CA LYS A 47 4.91 0.95 3.06
C LYS A 47 6.41 0.67 3.08
N LYS A 48 6.94 0.33 4.25
CA LYS A 48 8.35 -0.04 4.40
C LYS A 48 8.69 -1.31 3.60
N GLN A 49 7.86 -2.34 3.71
CA GLN A 49 8.03 -3.58 2.94
C GLN A 49 7.93 -3.32 1.45
N PHE A 50 6.90 -2.59 1.03
CA PHE A 50 6.69 -2.25 -0.38
C PHE A 50 7.86 -1.44 -0.95
N GLY A 51 8.46 -0.56 -0.15
CA GLY A 51 9.60 0.25 -0.54
C GLY A 51 10.85 -0.56 -0.93
N SER A 52 10.93 -1.82 -0.53
CA SER A 52 12.00 -2.73 -0.95
C SER A 52 11.82 -3.26 -2.37
N TRP A 53 10.62 -3.16 -2.93
CA TRP A 53 10.28 -3.59 -4.29
C TRP A 53 10.55 -2.46 -5.28
N LYS A 54 11.78 -2.37 -5.73
CA LYS A 54 12.20 -1.31 -6.66
C LYS A 54 11.51 -1.47 -8.01
N GLY A 55 11.14 -0.35 -8.61
CA GLY A 55 10.41 -0.33 -9.87
C GLY A 55 8.92 -0.58 -9.73
N CYS A 56 8.41 -0.72 -8.51
CA CYS A 56 6.98 -0.89 -8.24
C CYS A 56 6.37 0.41 -7.70
N THR A 57 5.12 0.67 -8.05
CA THR A 57 4.35 1.85 -7.61
C THR A 57 3.10 1.41 -6.87
N LEU A 58 3.05 1.70 -5.57
CA LEU A 58 1.90 1.44 -4.74
C LEU A 58 0.80 2.46 -5.04
N LYS A 59 -0.38 1.99 -5.43
CA LYS A 59 -1.50 2.86 -5.81
C LYS A 59 -2.44 3.16 -4.65
N ASN A 60 -2.72 2.15 -3.84
CA ASN A 60 -3.64 2.29 -2.71
C ASN A 60 -3.36 1.24 -1.62
N ILE A 61 -3.87 1.54 -0.44
CA ILE A 61 -3.96 0.60 0.70
C ILE A 61 -5.36 0.75 1.27
N ARG A 62 -6.09 -0.35 1.39
CA ARG A 62 -7.47 -0.37 1.89
C ARG A 62 -7.60 -1.33 3.07
N TYR A 63 -8.23 -0.88 4.14
CA TYR A 63 -8.59 -1.76 5.26
C TYR A 63 -9.61 -2.80 4.81
N ALA A 64 -9.36 -4.07 5.11
CA ALA A 64 -10.22 -5.17 4.69
C ALA A 64 -11.48 -5.33 5.56
N GLY A 65 -11.51 -4.73 6.75
CA GLY A 65 -12.64 -4.81 7.67
C GLY A 65 -12.33 -5.60 8.94
N ASP A 66 -13.16 -5.41 9.95
CA ASP A 66 -12.97 -6.02 11.28
C ASP A 66 -13.13 -7.55 11.27
N ASN A 67 -13.86 -8.08 10.31
CA ASN A 67 -14.11 -9.52 10.21
C ASN A 67 -12.83 -10.34 9.93
N ALA A 68 -11.78 -9.72 9.41
CA ALA A 68 -10.50 -10.38 9.24
C ALA A 68 -9.85 -10.81 10.56
N ASN A 69 -10.17 -10.11 11.65
CA ASN A 69 -9.72 -10.46 13.00
C ASN A 69 -10.64 -11.54 13.61
N ASN A 70 -10.40 -12.77 13.25
CA ASN A 70 -11.17 -13.92 13.73
C ASN A 70 -10.24 -15.04 14.17
N ALA A 71 -10.80 -16.03 14.88
CA ALA A 71 -10.05 -17.15 15.48
C ALA A 71 -9.32 -18.00 14.44
N GLU A 72 -9.92 -18.20 13.26
CA GLU A 72 -9.32 -19.01 12.18
C GLU A 72 -8.09 -18.32 11.60
N ASN A 73 -8.20 -17.03 11.27
CA ASN A 73 -7.08 -16.24 10.76
C ASN A 73 -5.96 -16.11 11.79
N LEU A 74 -6.30 -15.88 13.04
CA LEU A 74 -5.32 -15.82 14.13
C LEU A 74 -4.57 -17.15 14.28
N LYS A 75 -5.27 -18.27 14.23
CA LYS A 75 -4.65 -19.59 14.27
C LYS A 75 -3.66 -19.79 13.11
N TRP A 76 -4.09 -19.42 11.90
CA TRP A 76 -3.25 -19.50 10.71
C TRP A 76 -1.98 -18.65 10.86
N LEU A 77 -2.11 -17.39 11.27
CA LEU A 77 -0.96 -16.49 11.44
C LEU A 77 -0.03 -16.93 12.56
N ASN A 78 -0.57 -17.44 13.67
CA ASN A 78 0.25 -18.03 14.74
C ASN A 78 1.00 -19.27 14.27
N ASN A 79 0.41 -20.08 13.39
CA ASN A 79 1.10 -21.22 12.81
C ASN A 79 2.27 -20.81 11.90
N LEU A 80 2.18 -19.64 11.24
CA LEU A 80 3.27 -19.07 10.43
C LEU A 80 4.40 -18.49 11.28
N ARG A 81 4.12 -18.17 12.55
CA ARG A 81 5.07 -17.62 13.52
C ARG A 81 4.93 -18.36 14.86
N PRO A 82 5.38 -19.63 14.94
CA PRO A 82 5.11 -20.47 16.14
C PRO A 82 5.67 -19.93 17.46
N GLN A 83 6.72 -19.09 17.38
CA GLN A 83 7.33 -18.47 18.57
C GLN A 83 6.55 -17.24 19.05
N GLU A 84 5.62 -16.73 18.27
CA GLU A 84 4.76 -15.61 18.64
C GLU A 84 3.45 -16.11 19.26
N ASN A 85 2.76 -15.20 19.93
CA ASN A 85 1.43 -15.47 20.50
C ASN A 85 0.51 -14.30 20.18
N PHE A 86 0.12 -14.22 18.91
CA PHE A 86 -0.75 -13.16 18.43
C PHE A 86 -2.16 -13.31 18.96
N THR A 87 -2.76 -12.21 19.38
CA THR A 87 -4.14 -12.12 19.85
C THR A 87 -5.03 -11.26 18.97
N GLN A 88 -4.43 -10.49 18.06
CA GLN A 88 -5.13 -9.65 17.09
C GLN A 88 -4.45 -9.73 15.73
N CYS A 89 -5.26 -9.67 14.68
CA CYS A 89 -4.75 -9.54 13.32
C CYS A 89 -5.53 -8.49 12.53
N ILE A 90 -4.88 -7.96 11.50
CA ILE A 90 -5.44 -6.95 10.62
C ILE A 90 -5.02 -7.28 9.19
N GLU A 91 -5.97 -7.07 8.28
CA GLU A 91 -5.74 -7.26 6.85
C GLU A 91 -5.94 -5.95 6.09
N PHE A 92 -5.07 -5.72 5.12
CA PHE A 92 -5.22 -4.67 4.13
C PHE A 92 -5.12 -5.25 2.73
N PHE A 93 -5.77 -4.58 1.78
CA PHE A 93 -5.60 -4.84 0.35
C PHE A 93 -4.85 -3.69 -0.30
N SER A 94 -4.13 -3.99 -1.35
CA SER A 94 -3.47 -2.99 -2.18
C SER A 94 -3.56 -3.32 -3.64
N ASP A 95 -3.56 -2.28 -4.47
CA ASP A 95 -3.28 -2.35 -5.88
C ASP A 95 -1.92 -1.70 -6.14
N PHE A 96 -1.12 -2.30 -7.00
CA PHE A 96 0.18 -1.73 -7.38
C PHE A 96 0.54 -2.06 -8.82
N TYR A 97 1.43 -1.25 -9.37
CA TYR A 97 2.00 -1.44 -10.69
C TYR A 97 3.45 -1.86 -10.58
N VAL A 98 3.83 -2.82 -11.43
CA VAL A 98 5.22 -3.28 -11.55
C VAL A 98 5.78 -2.74 -12.85
N GLY A 99 6.84 -1.93 -12.76
CA GLY A 99 7.51 -1.35 -13.91
C GLY A 99 8.38 -2.36 -14.66
N LYS A 100 8.92 -1.93 -15.79
CA LYS A 100 9.78 -2.77 -16.63
C LYS A 100 11.11 -3.10 -15.97
N ASP A 101 11.63 -2.18 -15.14
CA ASP A 101 12.93 -2.27 -14.49
C ASP A 101 12.81 -2.68 -13.01
N THR A 102 11.90 -3.59 -12.71
CA THR A 102 11.72 -4.09 -11.36
C THR A 102 12.89 -4.97 -10.91
N ASN A 103 13.24 -4.90 -9.61
CA ASN A 103 14.18 -5.84 -8.99
C ASN A 103 13.49 -7.08 -8.41
N THR A 104 12.18 -7.21 -8.62
CA THR A 104 11.35 -8.28 -8.08
C THR A 104 11.16 -9.40 -9.10
N THR A 105 10.58 -10.52 -8.64
CA THR A 105 10.16 -11.64 -9.51
C THR A 105 8.74 -11.45 -10.05
N PHE A 106 8.09 -10.33 -9.74
CA PHE A 106 6.79 -10.00 -10.33
C PHE A 106 6.89 -9.81 -11.85
N ASN A 107 5.80 -10.03 -12.54
CA ASN A 107 5.72 -9.79 -13.97
C ASN A 107 5.95 -8.30 -14.27
N PRO A 108 6.95 -7.94 -15.10
CA PRO A 108 7.17 -6.55 -15.47
C PRO A 108 5.98 -5.98 -16.24
N ASP A 109 5.82 -4.66 -16.16
CA ASP A 109 4.77 -3.91 -16.87
C ASP A 109 3.37 -4.50 -16.61
N SER A 110 3.06 -4.74 -15.35
CA SER A 110 1.84 -5.42 -14.92
C SER A 110 1.19 -4.74 -13.72
N ASN A 111 -0.14 -4.82 -13.67
CA ASN A 111 -0.92 -4.38 -12.52
C ASN A 111 -1.30 -5.58 -11.65
N TYR A 112 -1.09 -5.42 -10.35
CA TYR A 112 -1.54 -6.36 -9.34
C TYR A 112 -2.67 -5.72 -8.55
N LYS A 113 -3.78 -6.45 -8.39
CA LYS A 113 -4.96 -5.98 -7.69
C LYS A 113 -5.27 -6.86 -6.49
N ASP A 114 -5.83 -6.25 -5.44
CA ASP A 114 -6.29 -6.95 -4.24
C ASP A 114 -5.19 -7.79 -3.58
N TRP A 115 -3.97 -7.29 -3.61
CA TRP A 115 -2.85 -7.88 -2.91
C TRP A 115 -3.05 -7.79 -1.42
N GLN A 116 -2.97 -8.91 -0.72
CA GLN A 116 -3.25 -9.00 0.71
C GLN A 116 -2.00 -8.74 1.55
N TRP A 117 -2.19 -7.98 2.61
CA TRP A 117 -1.20 -7.75 3.66
C TRP A 117 -1.79 -8.20 4.99
N TRP A 118 -1.12 -9.15 5.64
CA TRP A 118 -1.54 -9.68 6.93
C TRP A 118 -0.55 -9.31 8.01
N LEU A 119 -1.03 -8.55 9.01
CA LEU A 119 -0.26 -8.15 10.17
C LEU A 119 -0.94 -8.71 11.42
N ALA A 120 -0.15 -8.98 12.44
CA ALA A 120 -0.65 -9.48 13.71
C ALA A 120 0.15 -8.89 14.87
N ARG A 121 -0.46 -8.90 16.05
CA ARG A 121 0.14 -8.43 17.31
C ARG A 121 -0.52 -9.09 18.50
N SER A 122 0.13 -9.02 19.67
CA SER A 122 -0.55 -9.12 20.94
C SER A 122 -1.33 -7.84 21.21
N GLU A 123 -2.42 -7.90 21.97
CA GLU A 123 -3.26 -6.74 22.25
C GLU A 123 -2.44 -5.57 22.79
N GLY A 124 -2.57 -4.40 22.14
CA GLY A 124 -1.81 -3.20 22.48
C GLY A 124 -0.31 -3.24 22.14
N GLY A 125 0.18 -4.33 21.54
CA GLY A 125 1.56 -4.47 21.11
C GLY A 125 1.82 -3.88 19.73
N ASN A 126 3.06 -4.03 19.25
CA ASN A 126 3.46 -3.58 17.93
C ASN A 126 3.00 -4.56 16.85
N TRP A 127 2.53 -4.04 15.72
CA TRP A 127 2.22 -4.84 14.55
C TRP A 127 3.47 -5.50 13.97
N GLN A 128 3.33 -6.74 13.54
CA GLN A 128 4.31 -7.46 12.75
C GLN A 128 3.68 -7.88 11.42
N LEU A 129 4.38 -7.65 10.33
CA LEU A 129 3.96 -8.17 9.03
C LEU A 129 4.26 -9.67 8.98
N VAL A 130 3.22 -10.49 8.93
CA VAL A 130 3.34 -11.95 8.99
C VAL A 130 3.44 -12.54 7.59
N THR A 131 2.56 -12.12 6.70
CA THR A 131 2.55 -12.62 5.33
C THR A 131 1.83 -11.64 4.39
N PHE A 132 2.05 -11.82 3.11
CA PHE A 132 1.40 -11.06 2.05
C PHE A 132 1.30 -11.92 0.78
N GLY A 133 0.38 -11.55 -0.11
CA GLY A 133 0.15 -12.28 -1.37
C GLY A 133 -1.30 -12.31 -1.79
N TYR A 134 -1.70 -13.41 -2.41
CA TYR A 134 -3.09 -13.73 -2.79
C TYR A 134 -3.61 -14.89 -1.95
#